data_bf7bced5934d441b87adef47b2acce2f
#
_entry.id   bf7bced5934d441b87adef47b2acce2f
#
_cell.length_a   1.000
_cell.length_b   1.000
_cell.length_c   1.000
_cell.angle_alpha   90.00
_cell.angle_beta   90.00
_cell.angle_gamma   90.00
#
_symmetry.space_group_name_H-M   'P 1'
#
loop_
_entity.id
_entity.type
_entity.pdbx_description
1 polymer ?
#
loop_
_entity_poly.entity_id
_entity_poly.type
_entity_poly.pdbx_seq_one_letter_code
_entity_poly.pdbx_strand_id
1 'polypeptide(L)'
;MEQNHFMNFLGFKSNLISPGLVEGILEIKPEYKQQIGFLHGGVTATLADLAAGFAAFTLVKKGQTIVTIEMKISYLNPGIGESARARGFVIKAGQKMIFAEAEIFTENNGEETLVAKGNATYAILEL
;
A
#
# COMPACT_ATOMS: atom_id res chain seq x y z
N MET A 1 -12.66 5.43 -0.36
CA MET A 1 -12.01 4.33 -1.08
C MET A 1 -12.78 3.85 -2.30
N GLU A 2 -14.08 3.86 -2.24
CA GLU A 2 -14.91 3.41 -3.38
C GLU A 2 -14.69 4.25 -4.64
N GLN A 3 -14.30 5.51 -4.48
CA GLN A 3 -14.04 6.41 -5.60
C GLN A 3 -12.60 6.36 -6.11
N ASN A 4 -11.76 5.50 -5.56
CA ASN A 4 -10.41 5.32 -6.07
C ASN A 4 -10.44 4.37 -7.26
N HIS A 5 -10.56 4.95 -8.43
CA HIS A 5 -10.72 4.19 -9.67
C HIS A 5 -9.51 3.30 -9.98
N PHE A 6 -8.31 3.79 -9.70
CA PHE A 6 -7.11 3.01 -9.94
C PHE A 6 -7.04 1.80 -9.04
N MET A 7 -7.35 1.97 -7.76
CA MET A 7 -7.39 0.87 -6.81
C MET A 7 -8.43 -0.18 -7.24
N ASN A 8 -9.60 0.28 -7.68
CA ASN A 8 -10.66 -0.62 -8.13
C ASN A 8 -10.26 -1.36 -9.40
N PHE A 9 -9.55 -0.67 -10.31
CA PHE A 9 -9.05 -1.29 -11.53
C PHE A 9 -8.04 -2.41 -11.21
N LEU A 10 -7.14 -2.17 -10.27
CA LEU A 10 -6.18 -3.18 -9.85
C LEU A 10 -6.85 -4.36 -9.14
N GLY A 11 -7.96 -4.10 -8.46
CA GLY A 11 -8.62 -5.14 -7.66
C GLY A 11 -8.11 -5.24 -6.24
N PHE A 12 -7.42 -4.21 -5.74
CA PHE A 12 -6.99 -4.17 -4.35
C PHE A 12 -8.20 -3.99 -3.44
N LYS A 13 -8.33 -4.85 -2.44
CA LYS A 13 -9.44 -4.80 -1.50
C LYS A 13 -8.92 -4.71 -0.08
N SER A 14 -9.33 -3.65 0.63
CA SER A 14 -8.98 -3.52 2.04
C SER A 14 -9.87 -4.45 2.86
N ASN A 15 -9.24 -5.19 3.77
CA ASN A 15 -9.94 -6.11 4.68
C ASN A 15 -9.76 -5.73 6.15
N LEU A 16 -9.00 -4.68 6.43
CA LEU A 16 -8.86 -4.14 7.78
C LEU A 16 -8.62 -2.64 7.67
N ILE A 17 -9.47 -1.85 8.31
CA ILE A 17 -9.32 -0.39 8.40
C ILE A 17 -9.51 0.00 9.85
N SER A 18 -8.48 0.65 10.40
CA SER A 18 -8.47 1.12 11.78
C SER A 18 -7.69 2.43 11.78
N PRO A 19 -7.87 3.32 12.76
CA PRO A 19 -7.11 4.57 12.76
C PRO A 19 -5.60 4.32 12.69
N GLY A 20 -4.96 4.82 11.63
CA GLY A 20 -3.53 4.67 11.41
C GLY A 20 -3.08 3.30 10.94
N LEU A 21 -3.99 2.41 10.56
CA LEU A 21 -3.64 1.05 10.12
C LEU A 21 -4.62 0.58 9.05
N VAL A 22 -4.08 0.16 7.90
CA VAL A 22 -4.91 -0.41 6.83
C VAL A 22 -4.20 -1.63 6.27
N GLU A 23 -4.96 -2.70 6.06
CA GLU A 23 -4.48 -3.88 5.36
C GLU A 23 -5.41 -4.20 4.20
N GLY A 24 -4.84 -4.77 3.17
CA GLY A 24 -5.62 -5.20 2.01
C GLY A 24 -4.93 -6.30 1.25
N ILE A 25 -5.65 -6.87 0.31
CA ILE A 25 -5.21 -8.03 -0.46
C ILE A 25 -5.40 -7.75 -1.94
N LEU A 26 -4.44 -8.22 -2.74
CA LEU A 26 -4.49 -8.20 -4.19
C LEU A 26 -4.27 -9.62 -4.71
N GLU A 27 -5.21 -10.11 -5.52
CA GLU A 27 -4.97 -11.33 -6.27
C GLU A 27 -3.94 -11.04 -7.37
N ILE A 28 -2.90 -11.86 -7.47
CA ILE A 28 -1.83 -11.62 -8.45
C ILE A 28 -2.24 -12.21 -9.78
N LYS A 29 -2.58 -11.33 -10.72
CA LYS A 29 -2.92 -11.71 -12.10
C LYS A 29 -1.67 -11.73 -12.96
N PRO A 30 -1.69 -12.42 -14.11
CA PRO A 30 -0.54 -12.43 -15.02
C PRO A 30 -0.07 -11.03 -15.41
N GLU A 31 -1.01 -10.08 -15.56
CA GLU A 31 -0.71 -8.70 -15.93
C GLU A 31 0.13 -7.95 -14.90
N TYR A 32 0.19 -8.45 -13.66
CA TYR A 32 0.94 -7.82 -12.57
C TYR A 32 2.36 -8.37 -12.45
N LYS A 33 2.74 -9.30 -13.32
CA LYS A 33 4.04 -9.96 -13.26
C LYS A 33 4.97 -9.40 -14.34
N GLN A 34 6.26 -9.34 -13.99
CA GLN A 34 7.27 -9.05 -14.99
C GLN A 34 7.57 -10.34 -15.80
N GLN A 35 8.47 -10.25 -16.79
CA GLN A 35 8.65 -11.29 -17.79
C GLN A 35 9.15 -12.64 -17.27
N ILE A 36 9.75 -12.70 -16.08
CA ILE A 36 10.18 -13.98 -15.48
C ILE A 36 9.24 -14.47 -14.40
N GLY A 37 8.04 -13.88 -14.30
CA GLY A 37 6.97 -14.40 -13.45
C GLY A 37 6.90 -13.83 -12.04
N PHE A 38 7.81 -12.95 -11.66
CA PHE A 38 7.74 -12.29 -10.35
C PHE A 38 6.77 -11.12 -10.39
N LEU A 39 6.17 -10.80 -9.25
CA LEU A 39 5.36 -9.60 -9.13
C LEU A 39 6.16 -8.38 -9.55
N HIS A 40 5.60 -7.58 -10.46
CA HIS A 40 6.29 -6.39 -10.98
C HIS A 40 6.52 -5.39 -9.85
N GLY A 41 7.72 -4.83 -9.79
CA GLY A 41 8.08 -3.86 -8.74
C GLY A 41 7.16 -2.64 -8.70
N GLY A 42 6.66 -2.21 -9.86
CA GLY A 42 5.69 -1.10 -9.93
C GLY A 42 4.38 -1.43 -9.24
N VAL A 43 3.92 -2.68 -9.33
CA VAL A 43 2.71 -3.12 -8.61
C VAL A 43 2.99 -3.12 -7.10
N THR A 44 4.14 -3.66 -6.69
CA THR A 44 4.53 -3.65 -5.27
C THR A 44 4.59 -2.23 -4.72
N ALA A 45 5.18 -1.30 -5.48
CA ALA A 45 5.24 0.11 -5.06
C ALA A 45 3.85 0.73 -4.96
N THR A 46 2.94 0.40 -5.88
CA THR A 46 1.56 0.87 -5.83
C THR A 46 0.87 0.37 -4.57
N LEU A 47 1.04 -0.91 -4.24
CA LEU A 47 0.44 -1.49 -3.03
C LEU A 47 0.96 -0.80 -1.77
N ALA A 48 2.26 -0.49 -1.73
CA ALA A 48 2.84 0.20 -0.60
C ALA A 48 2.25 1.60 -0.43
N ASP A 49 2.13 2.35 -1.54
CA ASP A 49 1.54 3.69 -1.50
C ASP A 49 0.06 3.65 -1.13
N LEU A 50 -0.70 2.70 -1.67
CA LEU A 50 -2.11 2.55 -1.33
C LEU A 50 -2.29 2.27 0.16
N ALA A 51 -1.57 1.30 0.70
CA ALA A 51 -1.74 0.90 2.09
C ALA A 51 -1.30 2.01 3.05
N ALA A 52 -0.11 2.58 2.83
CA ALA A 52 0.39 3.66 3.68
C ALA A 52 -0.47 4.92 3.53
N GLY A 53 -0.91 5.24 2.31
CA GLY A 53 -1.75 6.40 2.06
C GLY A 53 -3.11 6.29 2.70
N PHE A 54 -3.76 5.13 2.62
CA PHE A 54 -5.04 4.94 3.30
C PHE A 54 -4.89 4.97 4.81
N ALA A 55 -3.81 4.40 5.35
CA ALA A 55 -3.53 4.51 6.79
C ALA A 55 -3.42 5.98 7.21
N ALA A 56 -2.68 6.78 6.44
CA ALA A 56 -2.58 8.22 6.69
C ALA A 56 -3.94 8.91 6.58
N PHE A 57 -4.71 8.56 5.56
CA PHE A 57 -6.03 9.18 5.34
C PHE A 57 -7.00 8.92 6.49
N THR A 58 -6.88 7.81 7.21
CA THR A 58 -7.74 7.53 8.35
C THR A 58 -7.59 8.56 9.47
N LEU A 59 -6.51 9.33 9.48
CA LEU A 59 -6.21 10.26 10.57
C LEU A 59 -6.44 11.73 10.20
N VAL A 60 -6.83 12.04 8.96
CA VAL A 60 -7.15 13.41 8.58
C VAL A 60 -8.58 13.76 8.97
N LYS A 61 -8.83 15.06 9.08
CA LYS A 61 -10.14 15.58 9.47
C LYS A 61 -11.06 15.68 8.25
N LYS A 62 -12.35 15.79 8.50
CA LYS A 62 -13.32 16.06 7.44
C LYS A 62 -12.93 17.34 6.70
N GLY A 63 -12.98 17.30 5.39
CA GLY A 63 -12.57 18.42 4.54
C GLY A 63 -11.08 18.43 4.23
N GLN A 64 -10.35 17.42 4.66
CA GLN A 64 -8.94 17.27 4.35
C GLN A 64 -8.72 16.03 3.48
N THR A 65 -7.65 16.06 2.72
CA THR A 65 -7.15 14.89 2.01
C THR A 65 -5.63 14.85 2.12
N ILE A 66 -5.02 13.87 1.49
CA ILE A 66 -3.56 13.74 1.49
C ILE A 66 -3.06 13.57 0.07
N VAL A 67 -1.81 13.97 -0.16
CA VAL A 67 -1.08 13.65 -1.38
C VAL A 67 0.30 13.14 -0.99
N THR A 68 0.83 12.21 -1.77
CA THR A 68 2.16 11.67 -1.54
C THR A 68 3.22 12.71 -1.88
N ILE A 69 4.11 13.00 -0.92
CA ILE A 69 5.27 13.85 -1.17
C ILE A 69 6.42 13.00 -1.69
N GLU A 70 6.70 11.90 -1.00
CA GLU A 70 7.79 11.00 -1.38
C GLU A 70 7.51 9.61 -0.85
N MET A 71 8.10 8.62 -1.50
CA MET A 71 8.05 7.25 -1.02
C MET A 71 9.40 6.60 -1.34
N LYS A 72 9.96 5.92 -0.35
CA LYS A 72 11.10 5.05 -0.53
C LYS A 72 10.63 3.63 -0.34
N ILE A 73 11.04 2.74 -1.25
CA ILE A 73 10.70 1.32 -1.12
C ILE A 73 11.96 0.48 -1.26
N SER A 74 12.08 -0.54 -0.42
CA SER A 74 13.16 -1.52 -0.48
C SER A 74 12.55 -2.85 -0.88
N TYR A 75 13.05 -3.43 -1.96
CA TYR A 75 12.62 -4.73 -2.47
C TYR A 75 13.54 -5.78 -1.85
N LEU A 76 12.98 -6.64 -1.02
CA LEU A 76 13.74 -7.55 -0.18
C LEU A 76 13.80 -8.95 -0.76
N ASN A 77 12.74 -9.40 -1.40
CA ASN A 77 12.62 -10.72 -1.99
C ASN A 77 11.78 -10.67 -3.26
N PRO A 78 12.00 -11.59 -4.22
CA PRO A 78 11.11 -11.70 -5.36
C PRO A 78 9.67 -11.99 -4.91
N GLY A 79 8.71 -11.34 -5.54
CA GLY A 79 7.29 -11.57 -5.23
C GLY A 79 6.77 -12.77 -5.99
N ILE A 80 6.58 -13.88 -5.31
CA ILE A 80 6.11 -15.14 -5.91
C ILE A 80 4.88 -15.58 -5.15
N GLY A 81 3.80 -15.87 -5.88
CA GLY A 81 2.60 -16.41 -5.27
C GLY A 81 1.31 -16.00 -5.95
N GLU A 82 0.21 -16.38 -5.32
CA GLU A 82 -1.14 -16.18 -5.84
C GLU A 82 -1.74 -14.85 -5.38
N SER A 83 -1.30 -14.35 -4.24
CA SER A 83 -1.83 -13.11 -3.68
C SER A 83 -0.74 -12.29 -3.00
N ALA A 84 -1.00 -10.99 -2.88
CA ALA A 84 -0.18 -10.07 -2.12
C ALA A 84 -1.02 -9.44 -1.03
N ARG A 85 -0.41 -9.27 0.14
CA ARG A 85 -1.02 -8.56 1.26
C ARG A 85 -0.21 -7.30 1.55
N ALA A 86 -0.89 -6.18 1.62
CA ALA A 86 -0.26 -4.90 1.94
C ALA A 86 -0.74 -4.45 3.31
N ARG A 87 0.19 -4.02 4.14
CA ARG A 87 -0.11 -3.47 5.45
C ARG A 87 0.53 -2.10 5.57
N GLY A 88 -0.30 -1.08 5.77
CA GLY A 88 0.15 0.31 5.95
C GLY A 88 -0.14 0.79 7.35
N PHE A 89 0.80 1.51 7.95
CA PHE A 89 0.61 2.02 9.31
C PHE A 89 1.31 3.36 9.48
N VAL A 90 0.68 4.24 10.26
CA VAL A 90 1.20 5.58 10.51
C VAL A 90 2.25 5.52 11.61
N ILE A 91 3.38 6.17 11.36
CA ILE A 91 4.47 6.33 12.34
C ILE A 91 4.25 7.61 13.13
N LYS A 92 3.90 8.70 12.45
CA LYS A 92 3.69 9.99 13.09
C LYS A 92 2.71 10.80 12.26
N ALA A 93 1.67 11.31 12.91
CA ALA A 93 0.71 12.21 12.30
C ALA A 93 0.94 13.63 12.84
N GLY A 94 1.47 14.50 11.98
CA GLY A 94 1.63 15.91 12.30
C GLY A 94 0.42 16.71 11.81
N GLN A 95 0.51 18.04 11.96
CA GLN A 95 -0.55 18.92 11.49
C GLN A 95 -0.56 19.12 9.98
N LYS A 96 0.61 19.06 9.36
CA LYS A 96 0.79 19.30 7.92
C LYS A 96 1.24 18.06 7.17
N MET A 97 1.88 17.14 7.84
CA MET A 97 2.45 15.94 7.22
C MET A 97 2.20 14.71 8.07
N ILE A 98 2.08 13.59 7.38
CA ILE A 98 1.93 12.29 8.03
C ILE A 98 3.02 11.38 7.49
N PHE A 99 3.72 10.71 8.38
CA PHE A 99 4.76 9.73 8.06
C PHE A 99 4.19 8.34 8.28
N ALA A 100 4.30 7.49 7.27
CA ALA A 100 3.72 6.15 7.32
C ALA A 100 4.68 5.14 6.72
N GLU A 101 4.49 3.88 7.06
CA GLU A 101 5.24 2.76 6.51
C GLU A 101 4.30 1.74 5.92
N ALA A 102 4.84 0.90 5.05
CA ALA A 102 4.11 -0.21 4.48
C ALA A 102 4.98 -1.45 4.42
N GLU A 103 4.33 -2.60 4.56
CA GLU A 103 4.95 -3.91 4.37
C GLU A 103 4.13 -4.65 3.33
N ILE A 104 4.83 -5.27 2.38
CA ILE A 104 4.17 -6.03 1.32
C ILE A 104 4.63 -7.47 1.42
N PHE A 105 3.66 -8.37 1.50
CA PHE A 105 3.89 -9.82 1.58
C PHE A 105 3.28 -10.48 0.37
N THR A 106 3.90 -11.56 -0.12
CA THR A 106 3.25 -12.46 -1.06
C THR A 106 3.01 -13.81 -0.39
N GLU A 107 1.93 -14.47 -0.79
CA GLU A 107 1.60 -15.79 -0.29
C GLU A 107 1.69 -16.78 -1.44
N ASN A 108 2.47 -17.84 -1.22
CA ASN A 108 2.68 -18.91 -2.18
C ASN A 108 2.48 -20.25 -1.48
N ASN A 109 1.44 -20.98 -1.85
CA ASN A 109 1.10 -22.27 -1.25
C ASN A 109 1.00 -22.21 0.28
N GLY A 110 0.40 -21.15 0.79
CA GLY A 110 0.21 -20.95 2.22
C GLY A 110 1.41 -20.34 2.95
N GLU A 111 2.54 -20.17 2.29
CA GLU A 111 3.72 -19.51 2.87
C GLU A 111 3.74 -18.04 2.51
N GLU A 112 3.89 -17.19 3.53
CA GLU A 112 3.96 -15.75 3.36
C GLU A 112 5.41 -15.28 3.42
N THR A 113 5.81 -14.42 2.47
CA THR A 113 7.15 -13.86 2.39
C THR A 113 7.05 -12.34 2.37
N LEU A 114 7.86 -11.68 3.20
CA LEU A 114 7.99 -10.22 3.15
C LEU A 114 8.81 -9.85 1.92
N VAL A 115 8.18 -9.23 0.93
CA VAL A 115 8.84 -8.92 -0.34
C VAL A 115 9.31 -7.47 -0.43
N ALA A 116 8.70 -6.57 0.33
CA ALA A 116 9.10 -5.16 0.30
C ALA A 116 8.68 -4.44 1.56
N LYS A 117 9.45 -3.41 1.89
CA LYS A 117 9.09 -2.43 2.92
C LYS A 117 9.23 -1.04 2.32
N GLY A 118 8.32 -0.16 2.68
CA GLY A 118 8.37 1.22 2.23
C GLY A 118 8.10 2.19 3.35
N ASN A 119 8.57 3.41 3.17
CA ASN A 119 8.14 4.52 4.00
C ASN A 119 7.76 5.68 3.10
N ALA A 120 6.78 6.46 3.53
CA ALA A 120 6.20 7.52 2.73
C ALA A 120 5.85 8.71 3.59
N THR A 121 5.90 9.87 2.98
CA THR A 121 5.49 11.13 3.59
C THR A 121 4.32 11.68 2.78
N TYR A 122 3.27 12.07 3.48
CA TYR A 122 2.06 12.63 2.88
C TYR A 122 1.84 14.04 3.38
N ALA A 123 1.48 14.94 2.47
CA ALA A 123 1.04 16.29 2.84
C ALA A 123 -0.47 16.27 3.05
N ILE A 124 -0.93 16.95 4.09
CA ILE A 124 -2.34 17.16 4.35
C ILE A 124 -2.79 18.39 3.59
N LEU A 125 -3.83 18.26 2.79
CA LEU A 125 -4.40 19.36 2.02
C LEU A 125 -5.80 19.67 2.53
N GLU A 126 -6.10 20.96 2.60
CA GLU A 126 -7.46 21.43 2.85
C GLU A 126 -8.23 21.43 1.52
N LEU A 127 -9.43 20.91 1.52
CA LEU A 127 -10.28 20.90 0.33
C LEU A 127 -11.26 22.07 0.31
#